data_920a9cb480c06226219240bde5a1c7d8
#
_entry.id   920a9cb480c06226219240bde5a1c7d8
#
_cell.length_a   1.000
_cell.length_b   1.000
_cell.length_c   1.000
_cell.angle_alpha   90.00
_cell.angle_beta   90.00
_cell.angle_gamma   90.00
#
_symmetry.space_group_name_H-M   'P 1'
#
loop_
_entity.id
_entity.type
_entity.pdbx_description
1 polymer ?
#
loop_
_entity_poly.entity_id
_entity_poly.type
_entity_poly.pdbx_seq_one_letter_code
_entity_poly.pdbx_strand_id
1 'polypeptide(L)'
;AKIPAGAVVTVTLNKAAVPEGMNFDQWNINDDTLMGNPDVAYNQESFHFTMPDHDVKVEVMYKDATIESDGPGILGTGALIATGVVGSAALLYQGHMLGTELYLRYLLPHGAVIPQNRAELAVLLWQDAENPEPVSTTLYSDISDEDSAIQQAARWAVENDLMEQLDAEEHPDHFDPFVPVTFSDSIRAWKKAQELKK
;
A
#
# COMPACT_ATOMS: atom_id res chain seq x y z
N ALA A 1 -31.61 -8.04 6.57
CA ALA A 1 -32.21 -6.76 7.00
C ALA A 1 -31.43 -5.64 6.33
N LYS A 2 -32.15 -4.64 5.77
CA LYS A 2 -31.46 -3.45 5.24
C LYS A 2 -31.15 -2.52 6.40
N ILE A 3 -29.89 -2.11 6.50
CA ILE A 3 -29.42 -1.13 7.46
C ILE A 3 -29.61 0.25 6.82
N PRO A 4 -30.28 1.21 7.48
CA PRO A 4 -30.47 2.54 6.91
C PRO A 4 -29.16 3.33 6.85
N ALA A 5 -29.04 4.22 5.86
CA ALA A 5 -27.93 5.16 5.78
C ALA A 5 -27.86 6.03 7.06
N GLY A 6 -26.64 6.33 7.50
CA GLY A 6 -26.39 7.07 8.74
C GLY A 6 -26.43 6.23 10.02
N ALA A 7 -26.82 4.97 9.98
CA ALA A 7 -26.77 4.09 11.14
C ALA A 7 -25.33 3.66 11.44
N VAL A 8 -24.95 3.59 12.72
CA VAL A 8 -23.66 3.01 13.12
C VAL A 8 -23.75 1.49 13.07
N VAL A 9 -22.88 0.89 12.29
CA VAL A 9 -22.75 -0.56 12.13
C VAL A 9 -21.50 -1.01 12.89
N THR A 10 -21.65 -2.04 13.73
CA THR A 10 -20.51 -2.70 14.37
C THR A 10 -20.30 -4.07 13.73
N VAL A 11 -19.09 -4.33 13.28
CA VAL A 11 -18.66 -5.60 12.73
C VAL A 11 -17.73 -6.26 13.74
N THR A 12 -17.97 -7.55 14.02
CA THR A 12 -17.16 -8.30 14.98
C THR A 12 -16.83 -9.68 14.43
N LEU A 13 -15.57 -10.09 14.59
CA LEU A 13 -15.09 -11.40 14.16
C LEU A 13 -15.79 -12.52 14.95
N ASN A 14 -16.38 -13.44 14.22
CA ASN A 14 -16.81 -14.71 14.82
C ASN A 14 -15.61 -15.66 14.92
N LYS A 15 -14.97 -15.69 16.10
CA LYS A 15 -13.78 -16.54 16.35
C LYS A 15 -14.02 -18.04 16.11
N ALA A 16 -15.26 -18.51 16.29
CA ALA A 16 -15.60 -19.91 16.04
C ALA A 16 -15.66 -20.26 14.54
N ALA A 17 -15.68 -19.24 13.67
CA ALA A 17 -15.67 -19.41 12.22
C ALA A 17 -14.28 -19.22 11.60
N VAL A 18 -13.26 -18.92 12.41
CA VAL A 18 -11.87 -18.83 11.94
C VAL A 18 -11.39 -20.24 11.56
N PRO A 19 -10.88 -20.46 10.35
CA PRO A 19 -10.38 -21.77 9.94
C PRO A 19 -9.19 -22.23 10.80
N GLU A 20 -9.06 -23.53 10.98
CA GLU A 20 -7.92 -24.12 11.71
C GLU A 20 -6.59 -23.76 11.00
N GLY A 21 -5.61 -23.33 11.77
CA GLY A 21 -4.31 -22.90 11.23
C GLY A 21 -4.29 -21.49 10.65
N MET A 22 -5.38 -20.73 10.80
CA MET A 22 -5.48 -19.35 10.34
C MET A 22 -5.66 -18.38 11.49
N ASN A 23 -5.13 -17.17 11.33
CA ASN A 23 -5.38 -16.02 12.21
C ASN A 23 -6.15 -14.95 11.44
N PHE A 24 -6.90 -14.12 12.16
CA PHE A 24 -7.47 -12.92 11.60
C PHE A 24 -6.34 -12.01 11.10
N ASP A 25 -6.52 -11.46 9.91
CA ASP A 25 -5.62 -10.46 9.35
C ASP A 25 -6.26 -9.08 9.37
N GLN A 26 -7.29 -8.89 8.57
CA GLN A 26 -8.03 -7.63 8.50
C GLN A 26 -9.41 -7.84 7.88
N TRP A 27 -10.21 -6.78 7.86
CA TRP A 27 -11.45 -6.72 7.11
C TRP A 27 -11.22 -6.09 5.75
N ASN A 28 -11.86 -6.63 4.74
CA ASN A 28 -11.96 -6.04 3.42
C ASN A 28 -13.34 -5.40 3.25
N ILE A 29 -13.38 -4.11 2.92
CA ILE A 29 -14.62 -3.34 2.74
C ILE A 29 -14.64 -2.83 1.30
N ASN A 30 -15.73 -3.11 0.57
CA ASN A 30 -15.87 -2.70 -0.83
C ASN A 30 -16.20 -1.20 -1.02
N ASP A 31 -15.70 -0.36 -0.15
CA ASP A 31 -15.91 1.09 -0.15
C ASP A 31 -14.60 1.80 0.17
N ASP A 32 -14.04 2.48 -0.83
CA ASP A 32 -12.74 3.16 -0.73
C ASP A 32 -12.77 4.30 0.30
N THR A 33 -13.93 4.93 0.50
CA THR A 33 -14.07 6.01 1.49
C THR A 33 -14.05 5.49 2.91
N LEU A 34 -14.57 4.28 3.14
CA LEU A 34 -14.52 3.60 4.43
C LEU A 34 -13.13 3.00 4.67
N MET A 35 -12.50 2.41 3.65
CA MET A 35 -11.15 1.85 3.75
C MET A 35 -10.08 2.94 3.95
N GLY A 36 -10.29 4.12 3.38
CA GLY A 36 -9.41 5.29 3.57
C GLY A 36 -9.68 6.11 4.83
N ASN A 37 -10.71 5.76 5.61
CA ASN A 37 -11.07 6.50 6.81
C ASN A 37 -10.24 6.02 8.02
N PRO A 38 -9.42 6.88 8.64
CA PRO A 38 -8.59 6.51 9.80
C PRO A 38 -9.41 6.09 11.04
N ASP A 39 -10.68 6.48 11.12
CA ASP A 39 -11.58 6.10 12.21
C ASP A 39 -12.13 4.67 12.06
N VAL A 40 -11.94 4.05 10.89
CA VAL A 40 -12.39 2.68 10.61
C VAL A 40 -11.22 1.71 10.87
N ALA A 41 -11.21 1.09 12.04
CA ALA A 41 -10.15 0.17 12.47
C ALA A 41 -10.29 -1.22 11.81
N TYR A 42 -10.22 -1.31 10.49
CA TYR A 42 -10.42 -2.52 9.70
C TYR A 42 -9.38 -3.65 9.98
N ASN A 43 -8.29 -3.34 10.70
CA ASN A 43 -7.27 -4.29 11.14
C ASN A 43 -7.51 -4.85 12.55
N GLN A 44 -8.64 -4.56 13.17
CA GLN A 44 -9.02 -5.08 14.48
C GLN A 44 -10.16 -6.09 14.35
N GLU A 45 -10.23 -7.05 15.28
CA GLU A 45 -11.28 -8.08 15.32
C GLU A 45 -12.70 -7.50 15.44
N SER A 46 -12.82 -6.27 15.88
CA SER A 46 -14.09 -5.53 15.92
C SER A 46 -13.87 -4.07 15.56
N PHE A 47 -14.72 -3.55 14.69
CA PHE A 47 -14.71 -2.14 14.30
C PHE A 47 -16.12 -1.64 14.05
N HIS A 48 -16.28 -0.33 13.89
CA HIS A 48 -17.55 0.27 13.56
C HIS A 48 -17.37 1.33 12.46
N PHE A 49 -18.45 1.55 11.72
CA PHE A 49 -18.52 2.59 10.70
C PHE A 49 -19.96 3.11 10.57
N THR A 50 -20.11 4.30 9.98
CA THR A 50 -21.44 4.84 9.64
C THR A 50 -21.85 4.32 8.27
N MET A 51 -23.02 3.70 8.18
CA MET A 51 -23.55 3.13 6.93
C MET A 51 -23.74 4.23 5.88
N PRO A 52 -23.11 4.17 4.71
CA PRO A 52 -23.37 5.10 3.62
C PRO A 52 -24.75 4.87 2.98
N ASP A 53 -25.10 5.65 1.96
CA ASP A 53 -26.38 5.56 1.24
C ASP A 53 -26.42 4.47 0.15
N HIS A 54 -25.39 3.64 0.10
CA HIS A 54 -25.26 2.52 -0.83
C HIS A 54 -24.90 1.21 -0.09
N ASP A 55 -24.95 0.10 -0.81
CA ASP A 55 -24.65 -1.21 -0.25
C ASP A 55 -23.15 -1.37 0.06
N VAL A 56 -22.83 -1.73 1.30
CA VAL A 56 -21.47 -2.04 1.76
C VAL A 56 -21.33 -3.53 1.97
N LYS A 57 -20.27 -4.11 1.42
CA LYS A 57 -19.87 -5.49 1.64
C LYS A 57 -18.62 -5.52 2.51
N VAL A 58 -18.67 -6.27 3.60
CA VAL A 58 -17.55 -6.48 4.51
C VAL A 58 -17.21 -7.96 4.51
N GLU A 59 -15.93 -8.27 4.30
CA GLU A 59 -15.39 -9.63 4.27
C GLU A 59 -14.21 -9.75 5.22
N VAL A 60 -14.05 -10.90 5.86
CA VAL A 60 -12.91 -11.19 6.72
C VAL A 60 -11.77 -11.76 5.91
N MET A 61 -10.56 -11.28 6.18
CA MET A 61 -9.32 -11.79 5.63
C MET A 61 -8.56 -12.56 6.73
N TYR A 62 -7.98 -13.69 6.36
CA TYR A 62 -7.18 -14.51 7.26
C TYR A 62 -5.75 -14.65 6.74
N LYS A 63 -4.80 -14.82 7.66
CA LYS A 63 -3.41 -15.17 7.37
C LYS A 63 -3.05 -16.50 8.03
N ASP A 64 -2.05 -17.18 7.50
CA ASP A 64 -1.54 -18.42 8.07
C ASP A 64 -0.96 -18.16 9.47
N ALA A 65 -1.37 -18.98 10.46
CA ALA A 65 -0.91 -18.84 11.85
C ALA A 65 0.57 -19.21 12.02
N THR A 66 1.18 -19.92 11.07
CA THR A 66 2.60 -20.30 11.11
C THR A 66 3.54 -19.19 10.64
N ILE A 67 2.99 -18.14 10.01
CA ILE A 67 3.76 -16.96 9.59
C ILE A 67 3.79 -15.99 10.77
N GLU A 68 4.74 -16.14 11.67
CA GLU A 68 5.07 -15.09 12.63
C GLU A 68 5.56 -13.88 11.85
N SER A 69 4.86 -12.77 12.04
CA SER A 69 5.14 -11.49 11.39
C SER A 69 6.36 -10.83 12.03
N ASP A 70 7.55 -11.35 11.73
CA ASP A 70 8.80 -10.67 12.02
C ASP A 70 9.31 -9.96 10.77
N GLY A 71 8.86 -8.74 10.60
CA GLY A 71 9.44 -7.81 9.65
C GLY A 71 8.57 -7.49 8.43
N PRO A 72 8.78 -6.30 7.84
CA PRO A 72 8.07 -5.86 6.65
C PRO A 72 8.50 -6.69 5.44
N GLY A 73 7.57 -7.46 4.92
CA GLY A 73 7.62 -7.89 3.54
C GLY A 73 8.41 -9.13 3.21
N ILE A 74 7.84 -10.28 3.49
CA ILE A 74 7.91 -11.37 2.52
C ILE A 74 6.47 -11.80 2.29
N LEU A 75 5.97 -11.57 1.09
CA LEU A 75 4.77 -12.22 0.60
C LEU A 75 5.06 -13.71 0.56
N GLY A 76 4.91 -14.36 1.73
CA GLY A 76 4.84 -15.80 1.80
C GLY A 76 3.70 -16.25 0.91
N THR A 77 4.02 -17.02 -0.11
CA THR A 77 3.10 -17.77 -0.94
C THR A 77 2.29 -18.71 -0.04
N GLY A 78 1.19 -18.23 0.52
CA GLY A 78 0.43 -18.99 1.50
C GLY A 78 -0.93 -18.42 1.89
N ALA A 79 -1.45 -17.43 1.17
CA ALA A 79 -2.85 -17.06 1.33
C ALA A 79 -3.74 -18.18 0.77
N LEU A 80 -3.91 -19.25 1.55
CA LEU A 80 -4.92 -20.26 1.29
C LEU A 80 -6.29 -19.62 1.52
N ILE A 81 -6.99 -19.41 0.46
CA ILE A 81 -8.38 -18.99 0.45
C ILE A 81 -9.19 -20.11 1.11
N ALA A 82 -9.70 -19.87 2.32
CA ALA A 82 -10.72 -20.75 2.88
C ALA A 82 -11.94 -20.67 1.97
N THR A 83 -12.12 -21.67 1.14
CA THR A 83 -13.28 -21.87 0.27
C THR A 83 -14.48 -22.30 1.09
N GLY A 84 -15.08 -21.37 1.77
CA GLY A 84 -16.39 -21.50 2.43
C GLY A 84 -17.23 -20.32 2.03
N VAL A 85 -17.98 -20.45 0.93
CA VAL A 85 -19.12 -19.59 0.52
C VAL A 85 -19.02 -18.11 0.94
N VAL A 86 -17.89 -17.48 0.70
CA VAL A 86 -17.78 -16.03 0.65
C VAL A 86 -17.12 -15.73 -0.68
N GLY A 87 -17.96 -15.55 -1.65
CA GLY A 87 -17.64 -15.62 -3.04
C GLY A 87 -16.56 -14.68 -3.57
N SER A 88 -16.57 -14.61 -4.79
CA SER A 88 -15.96 -13.77 -5.83
C SER A 88 -15.25 -12.46 -5.41
N ALA A 89 -15.61 -11.76 -4.32
CA ALA A 89 -15.00 -10.48 -3.97
C ALA A 89 -13.64 -10.63 -3.26
N ALA A 90 -13.45 -11.62 -2.37
CA ALA A 90 -12.13 -11.88 -1.78
C ALA A 90 -11.13 -12.35 -2.85
N LEU A 91 -11.60 -13.17 -3.79
CA LEU A 91 -10.83 -13.56 -4.97
C LEU A 91 -10.52 -12.38 -5.89
N LEU A 92 -11.45 -11.43 -6.03
CA LEU A 92 -11.25 -10.23 -6.84
C LEU A 92 -10.27 -9.26 -6.19
N TYR A 93 -10.32 -9.09 -4.86
CA TYR A 93 -9.37 -8.23 -4.15
C TYR A 93 -7.96 -8.81 -4.15
N GLN A 94 -7.79 -10.08 -3.81
CA GLN A 94 -6.50 -10.76 -3.94
C GLN A 94 -6.04 -10.83 -5.40
N GLY A 95 -6.95 -11.06 -6.33
CA GLY A 95 -6.68 -10.98 -7.76
C GLY A 95 -6.25 -9.59 -8.21
N HIS A 96 -6.81 -8.54 -7.63
CA HIS A 96 -6.41 -7.16 -7.90
C HIS A 96 -5.03 -6.85 -7.30
N MET A 97 -4.75 -7.25 -6.07
CA MET A 97 -3.44 -7.06 -5.43
C MET A 97 -2.36 -7.88 -6.13
N LEU A 98 -2.61 -9.16 -6.41
CA LEU A 98 -1.71 -10.01 -7.20
C LEU A 98 -1.57 -9.49 -8.63
N GLY A 99 -2.64 -9.00 -9.22
CA GLY A 99 -2.62 -8.39 -10.55
C GLY A 99 -1.78 -7.12 -10.60
N THR A 100 -1.88 -6.26 -9.59
CA THR A 100 -1.09 -5.02 -9.48
C THR A 100 0.38 -5.32 -9.23
N GLU A 101 0.69 -6.28 -8.38
CA GLU A 101 2.07 -6.72 -8.13
C GLU A 101 2.69 -7.32 -9.39
N LEU A 102 1.99 -8.27 -10.03
CA LEU A 102 2.44 -8.88 -11.28
C LEU A 102 2.62 -7.84 -12.40
N TYR A 103 1.71 -6.89 -12.48
CA TYR A 103 1.81 -5.80 -13.44
C TYR A 103 3.00 -4.89 -13.14
N LEU A 104 3.25 -4.55 -11.87
CA LEU A 104 4.43 -3.80 -11.48
C LEU A 104 5.72 -4.57 -11.83
N ARG A 105 5.78 -5.88 -11.51
CA ARG A 105 6.92 -6.75 -11.89
C ARG A 105 7.17 -6.80 -13.39
N TYR A 106 6.09 -6.76 -14.18
CA TYR A 106 6.18 -6.71 -15.65
C TYR A 106 6.72 -5.36 -16.15
N LEU A 107 6.36 -4.27 -15.48
CA LEU A 107 6.80 -2.93 -15.85
C LEU A 107 8.25 -2.64 -15.46
N LEU A 108 8.70 -3.17 -14.32
CA LEU A 108 10.04 -2.93 -13.79
C LEU A 108 11.11 -3.68 -14.60
N PRO A 109 12.36 -3.20 -14.61
CA PRO A 109 13.48 -3.90 -15.21
C PRO A 109 13.62 -5.31 -14.62
N HIS A 110 14.06 -6.26 -15.44
CA HIS A 110 14.22 -7.64 -15.01
C HIS A 110 15.21 -7.75 -13.85
N GLY A 111 14.75 -8.31 -12.73
CA GLY A 111 15.55 -8.45 -11.51
C GLY A 111 15.45 -7.25 -10.56
N ALA A 112 14.71 -6.19 -10.90
CA ALA A 112 14.48 -5.09 -9.97
C ALA A 112 13.65 -5.55 -8.76
N VAL A 113 14.03 -5.06 -7.60
CA VAL A 113 13.28 -5.28 -6.35
C VAL A 113 12.08 -4.35 -6.34
N ILE A 114 10.92 -4.87 -5.93
CA ILE A 114 9.72 -4.05 -5.74
C ILE A 114 9.96 -3.12 -4.55
N PRO A 115 9.84 -1.80 -4.74
CA PRO A 115 10.07 -0.84 -3.66
C PRO A 115 9.00 -0.97 -2.57
N GLN A 116 9.44 -0.96 -1.32
CA GLN A 116 8.59 -1.08 -0.14
C GLN A 116 8.28 0.28 0.49
N ASN A 117 9.15 1.25 0.28
CA ASN A 117 9.06 2.60 0.86
C ASN A 117 9.47 3.66 -0.17
N ARG A 118 9.29 4.91 0.24
CA ARG A 118 9.52 6.07 -0.64
C ARG A 118 10.98 6.20 -1.07
N ALA A 119 11.93 5.91 -0.17
CA ALA A 119 13.36 5.96 -0.53
C ALA A 119 13.71 4.94 -1.61
N GLU A 120 13.26 3.70 -1.45
CA GLU A 120 13.50 2.64 -2.44
C GLU A 120 12.85 2.96 -3.79
N LEU A 121 11.64 3.52 -3.79
CA LEU A 121 10.98 3.96 -5.02
C LEU A 121 11.76 5.08 -5.71
N ALA A 122 12.15 6.12 -4.96
CA ALA A 122 12.93 7.22 -5.51
C ALA A 122 14.25 6.75 -6.13
N VAL A 123 15.00 5.89 -5.41
CA VAL A 123 16.26 5.32 -5.91
C VAL A 123 16.04 4.47 -7.16
N LEU A 124 14.99 3.65 -7.19
CA LEU A 124 14.67 2.83 -8.37
C LEU A 124 14.39 3.71 -9.60
N LEU A 125 13.58 4.75 -9.46
CA LEU A 125 13.24 5.68 -10.55
C LEU A 125 14.47 6.45 -11.04
N TRP A 126 15.28 6.93 -10.11
CA TRP A 126 16.49 7.69 -10.38
C TRP A 126 17.56 6.85 -11.08
N GLN A 127 17.77 5.61 -10.63
CA GLN A 127 18.69 4.66 -11.27
C GLN A 127 18.25 4.29 -12.69
N ASP A 128 16.94 4.07 -12.89
CA ASP A 128 16.38 3.78 -14.21
C ASP A 128 16.52 4.98 -15.18
N ALA A 129 16.58 6.18 -14.64
CA ALA A 129 16.86 7.41 -15.40
C ALA A 129 18.37 7.68 -15.60
N GLU A 130 19.26 6.72 -15.28
CA GLU A 130 20.72 6.83 -15.40
C GLU A 130 21.36 7.84 -14.42
N ASN A 131 20.77 7.99 -13.24
CA ASN A 131 21.25 8.82 -12.14
C ASN A 131 21.47 10.30 -12.50
N PRO A 132 20.46 10.99 -13.04
CA PRO A 132 20.60 12.40 -13.39
C PRO A 132 20.85 13.26 -12.16
N GLU A 133 21.67 14.29 -12.32
CA GLU A 133 21.93 15.23 -11.23
C GLU A 133 20.69 16.10 -10.97
N PRO A 134 20.16 16.14 -9.74
CA PRO A 134 19.01 16.98 -9.43
C PRO A 134 19.38 18.46 -9.48
N VAL A 135 18.48 19.29 -9.95
CA VAL A 135 18.65 20.75 -10.02
C VAL A 135 18.52 21.36 -8.62
N SER A 136 17.63 20.83 -7.81
CA SER A 136 17.46 21.27 -6.42
C SER A 136 18.71 20.97 -5.59
N THR A 137 19.16 21.94 -4.79
CA THR A 137 20.26 21.80 -3.84
C THR A 137 19.79 21.62 -2.41
N THR A 138 18.48 21.68 -2.15
CA THR A 138 17.88 21.54 -0.82
C THR A 138 18.05 20.09 -0.35
N LEU A 139 18.59 19.91 0.85
CA LEU A 139 18.71 18.59 1.49
C LEU A 139 17.47 18.34 2.33
N TYR A 140 17.02 17.09 2.33
CA TYR A 140 15.98 16.61 3.23
C TYR A 140 16.57 16.27 4.58
N SER A 141 16.05 16.89 5.66
CA SER A 141 16.57 16.75 7.02
C SER A 141 16.33 15.37 7.64
N ASP A 142 15.36 14.63 7.11
CA ASP A 142 14.98 13.29 7.52
C ASP A 142 15.70 12.15 6.75
N ILE A 143 16.63 12.52 5.86
CA ILE A 143 17.55 11.60 5.19
C ILE A 143 18.97 11.86 5.69
N SER A 144 19.68 10.81 6.12
CA SER A 144 21.07 10.94 6.58
C SER A 144 21.99 11.56 5.52
N ASP A 145 22.90 12.45 5.94
CA ASP A 145 23.90 13.04 5.06
C ASP A 145 24.84 11.98 4.44
N GLU A 146 24.98 10.81 5.08
CA GLU A 146 25.76 9.69 4.56
C GLU A 146 25.04 8.99 3.40
N ASP A 147 23.72 9.11 3.30
CA ASP A 147 22.87 8.51 2.27
C ASP A 147 22.70 9.42 1.03
N SER A 148 23.84 9.85 0.47
CA SER A 148 23.86 10.79 -0.65
C SER A 148 23.05 10.35 -1.87
N ALA A 149 22.98 9.05 -2.14
CA ALA A 149 22.18 8.49 -3.24
C ALA A 149 20.69 8.66 -2.99
N ILE A 150 20.23 8.45 -1.76
CA ILE A 150 18.80 8.66 -1.39
C ILE A 150 18.47 10.15 -1.46
N GLN A 151 19.37 11.03 -0.97
CA GLN A 151 19.21 12.47 -1.08
C GLN A 151 19.07 12.96 -2.52
N GLN A 152 19.90 12.46 -3.43
CA GLN A 152 19.84 12.83 -4.85
C GLN A 152 18.57 12.28 -5.51
N ALA A 153 18.25 11.02 -5.26
CA ALA A 153 17.08 10.36 -5.81
C ALA A 153 15.76 11.03 -5.35
N ALA A 154 15.67 11.36 -4.05
CA ALA A 154 14.52 12.03 -3.47
C ALA A 154 14.29 13.41 -4.11
N ARG A 155 15.34 14.24 -4.20
CA ARG A 155 15.28 15.56 -4.85
C ARG A 155 14.85 15.45 -6.30
N TRP A 156 15.50 14.55 -7.05
CA TRP A 156 15.18 14.34 -8.46
C TRP A 156 13.74 13.85 -8.65
N ALA A 157 13.26 12.94 -7.81
CA ALA A 157 11.90 12.42 -7.91
C ALA A 157 10.84 13.50 -7.62
N VAL A 158 11.07 14.37 -6.64
CA VAL A 158 10.15 15.46 -6.30
C VAL A 158 10.18 16.56 -7.34
N GLU A 159 11.36 17.02 -7.80
CA GLU A 159 11.47 18.09 -8.80
C GLU A 159 10.88 17.74 -10.17
N ASN A 160 10.78 16.43 -10.48
CA ASN A 160 10.12 15.92 -11.69
C ASN A 160 8.67 15.48 -11.47
N ASP A 161 8.09 15.84 -10.32
CA ASP A 161 6.73 15.48 -9.94
C ASP A 161 6.43 13.97 -9.97
N LEU A 162 7.44 13.12 -9.81
CA LEU A 162 7.27 11.67 -9.77
C LEU A 162 6.73 11.22 -8.41
N MET A 163 7.08 11.98 -7.37
CA MET A 163 6.64 11.76 -5.99
C MET A 163 6.29 13.10 -5.34
N GLU A 164 5.19 13.13 -4.62
CA GLU A 164 4.77 14.31 -3.85
C GLU A 164 5.47 14.35 -2.49
N GLN A 165 5.73 15.55 -1.96
CA GLN A 165 6.04 15.71 -0.55
C GLN A 165 4.75 15.55 0.26
N LEU A 166 4.77 14.69 1.29
CA LEU A 166 3.56 14.35 2.04
C LEU A 166 3.09 15.47 2.96
N ASP A 167 4.03 16.27 3.49
CA ASP A 167 3.77 17.33 4.45
C ASP A 167 4.55 18.61 4.13
N ALA A 168 4.46 19.06 2.88
CA ALA A 168 5.22 20.22 2.40
C ALA A 168 4.84 21.55 3.08
N GLU A 169 3.66 21.64 3.71
CA GLU A 169 3.19 22.86 4.39
C GLU A 169 3.81 22.99 5.78
N GLU A 170 3.92 21.91 6.53
CA GLU A 170 4.46 21.91 7.89
C GLU A 170 5.96 21.57 7.91
N HIS A 171 6.39 20.64 7.08
CA HIS A 171 7.77 20.14 6.99
C HIS A 171 8.31 20.15 5.55
N PRO A 172 8.61 21.33 4.99
CA PRO A 172 9.07 21.46 3.60
C PRO A 172 10.44 20.84 3.33
N ASP A 173 11.17 20.48 4.39
CA ASP A 173 12.49 19.83 4.35
C ASP A 173 12.43 18.33 4.66
N HIS A 174 11.23 17.72 4.70
CA HIS A 174 11.05 16.27 4.88
C HIS A 174 10.67 15.58 3.57
N PHE A 175 11.22 14.39 3.37
CA PHE A 175 10.87 13.49 2.26
C PHE A 175 10.04 12.29 2.70
N ASP A 176 10.12 11.95 3.98
CA ASP A 176 9.49 10.75 4.56
C ASP A 176 9.98 9.42 3.93
N PRO A 177 11.30 9.15 3.95
CA PRO A 177 11.93 8.07 3.18
C PRO A 177 11.39 6.68 3.51
N PHE A 178 10.97 6.45 4.76
CA PHE A 178 10.53 5.15 5.25
C PHE A 178 9.01 4.93 5.21
N VAL A 179 8.26 5.92 4.76
CA VAL A 179 6.81 5.75 4.57
C VAL A 179 6.56 4.71 3.47
N PRO A 180 5.72 3.69 3.74
CA PRO A 180 5.39 2.66 2.76
C PRO A 180 4.78 3.23 1.48
N VAL A 181 5.09 2.61 0.34
CA VAL A 181 4.46 2.93 -0.95
C VAL A 181 3.57 1.79 -1.40
N THR A 182 2.44 2.12 -2.03
CA THR A 182 1.57 1.10 -2.63
C THR A 182 2.09 0.68 -4.01
N PHE A 183 1.67 -0.50 -4.47
CA PHE A 183 1.97 -0.94 -5.85
C PHE A 183 1.40 0.04 -6.89
N SER A 184 0.23 0.63 -6.59
CA SER A 184 -0.41 1.61 -7.47
C SER A 184 0.40 2.91 -7.58
N ASP A 185 0.95 3.39 -6.46
CA ASP A 185 1.82 4.57 -6.46
C ASP A 185 3.10 4.30 -7.23
N SER A 186 3.70 3.12 -7.02
CA SER A 186 4.90 2.69 -7.75
C SER A 186 4.66 2.58 -9.25
N ILE A 187 3.51 2.03 -9.67
CA ILE A 187 3.11 1.97 -11.09
C ILE A 187 2.93 3.37 -11.67
N ARG A 188 2.26 4.26 -10.94
CA ARG A 188 2.01 5.64 -11.39
C ARG A 188 3.31 6.40 -11.57
N ALA A 189 4.19 6.37 -10.56
CA ALA A 189 5.48 7.03 -10.58
C ALA A 189 6.39 6.47 -11.68
N TRP A 190 6.44 5.14 -11.83
CA TRP A 190 7.19 4.47 -12.89
C TRP A 190 6.74 4.91 -14.28
N LYS A 191 5.43 4.88 -14.57
CA LYS A 191 4.90 5.29 -15.86
C LYS A 191 5.25 6.74 -16.18
N LYS A 192 5.12 7.63 -15.21
CA LYS A 192 5.46 9.05 -15.37
C LYS A 192 6.96 9.23 -15.63
N ALA A 193 7.83 8.47 -14.92
CA ALA A 193 9.26 8.49 -15.17
C ALA A 193 9.62 8.03 -16.60
N GLN A 194 8.92 7.03 -17.15
CA GLN A 194 9.13 6.59 -18.54
C GLN A 194 8.68 7.63 -19.57
N GLU A 195 7.79 8.54 -19.21
CA GLU A 195 7.39 9.67 -20.08
C GLU A 195 8.47 10.74 -20.18
N LEU A 196 9.27 10.93 -19.12
CA LEU A 196 10.40 11.87 -19.12
C LEU A 196 11.56 11.45 -20.04
N LYS A 197 11.62 10.16 -20.41
CA LYS A 197 12.67 9.61 -21.29
C LYS A 197 12.35 9.74 -22.77
N LYS A 198 11.17 10.22 -23.13
CA LYS A 198 10.72 10.39 -24.54
C LYS A 198 11.08 11.76 -25.07
#